data_e4f05708a720a424baad4a429041c97c
#
_entry.id   e4f05708a720a424baad4a429041c97c
#
_cell.length_a   1.000
_cell.length_b   1.000
_cell.length_c   1.000
_cell.angle_alpha   90.00
_cell.angle_beta   90.00
_cell.angle_gamma   90.00
#
_symmetry.space_group_name_H-M   'P 1'
#
loop_
_entity.id
_entity.type
_entity.pdbx_description
1 polymer ?
#
loop_
_entity_poly.entity_id
_entity_poly.type
_entity_poly.pdbx_seq_one_letter_code
_entity_poly.pdbx_strand_id
1 'polypeptide(L)'
;MRYFDASALAKRYVREKGSLKVRRLLSSDLAATSRYSAVEIASALARRVREGVLTDGDRDRALTALQEDMTAMLAVELTPDVVIRAQTLLRRHSLRAGDAVQLASCLHLQEALDDR
;
A
#
# COMPACT_ATOMS: atom_id res chain seq x y z
N MET A 1 -9.25 -10.31 -7.75
CA MET A 1 -8.46 -9.11 -7.37
C MET A 1 -8.11 -9.17 -5.90
N ARG A 2 -6.90 -8.78 -5.56
CA ARG A 2 -6.41 -8.72 -4.17
C ARG A 2 -6.01 -7.30 -3.81
N TYR A 3 -6.43 -6.86 -2.64
CA TYR A 3 -6.01 -5.57 -2.09
C TYR A 3 -4.84 -5.78 -1.12
N PHE A 4 -3.81 -4.96 -1.28
CA PHE A 4 -2.63 -4.95 -0.41
C PHE A 4 -2.55 -3.60 0.29
N ASP A 5 -2.46 -3.60 1.61
CA ASP A 5 -2.10 -2.38 2.33
C ASP A 5 -0.59 -2.14 2.18
N ALA A 6 -0.11 -1.01 2.68
CA ALA A 6 1.30 -0.65 2.53
C ALA A 6 2.24 -1.65 3.22
N SER A 7 1.87 -2.17 4.38
CA SER A 7 2.70 -3.13 5.12
C SER A 7 2.89 -4.42 4.33
N ALA A 8 1.83 -4.93 3.73
CA ALA A 8 1.88 -6.13 2.91
C ALA A 8 2.66 -5.88 1.62
N LEU A 9 2.36 -4.77 0.93
CA LEU A 9 3.01 -4.46 -0.34
C LEU A 9 4.51 -4.19 -0.17
N ALA A 10 4.92 -3.57 0.94
CA ALA A 10 6.33 -3.29 1.23
C ALA A 10 7.20 -4.54 1.22
N LYS A 11 6.63 -5.71 1.52
CA LYS A 11 7.35 -6.99 1.54
C LYS A 11 7.89 -7.38 0.17
N ARG A 12 7.39 -6.79 -0.90
CA ARG A 12 7.94 -6.98 -2.24
C ARG A 12 9.27 -6.26 -2.41
N TYR A 13 9.47 -5.15 -1.72
CA TYR A 13 10.62 -4.25 -1.92
C TYR A 13 11.68 -4.40 -0.84
N VAL A 14 11.31 -4.89 0.33
CA VAL A 14 12.20 -5.14 1.45
C VAL A 14 12.08 -6.60 1.84
N ARG A 15 13.22 -7.29 1.90
CA ARG A 15 13.23 -8.70 2.26
C ARG A 15 12.90 -8.87 3.74
N GLU A 16 11.77 -9.53 4.02
CA GLU A 16 11.31 -9.81 5.36
C GLU A 16 10.38 -11.03 5.36
N LYS A 17 9.92 -11.46 6.53
CA LYS A 17 8.99 -12.58 6.64
C LYS A 17 7.73 -12.33 5.80
N GLY A 18 7.38 -13.27 4.95
CA GLY A 18 6.21 -13.16 4.07
C GLY A 18 6.49 -12.59 2.70
N SER A 19 7.70 -12.11 2.41
CA SER A 19 8.05 -11.52 1.09
C SER A 19 7.78 -12.48 -0.07
N LEU A 20 8.14 -13.74 0.07
CA LEU A 20 7.93 -14.73 -0.99
C LEU A 20 6.43 -14.93 -1.28
N LYS A 21 5.62 -15.00 -0.23
CA LYS A 21 4.17 -15.14 -0.36
C LYS A 21 3.56 -13.94 -1.08
N VAL A 22 3.97 -12.73 -0.71
CA VAL A 22 3.48 -11.50 -1.35
C VAL A 22 3.84 -11.49 -2.84
N ARG A 23 5.06 -11.84 -3.20
CA ARG A 23 5.49 -11.90 -4.60
C ARG A 23 4.66 -12.90 -5.40
N ARG A 24 4.32 -14.06 -4.83
CA ARG A 24 3.45 -15.05 -5.47
C ARG A 24 2.04 -14.50 -5.70
N LEU A 25 1.48 -13.84 -4.69
CA LEU A 25 0.13 -13.27 -4.78
C LEU A 25 0.07 -12.16 -5.82
N LEU A 26 1.10 -11.32 -5.90
CA LEU A 26 1.16 -10.24 -6.90
C LEU A 26 1.26 -10.78 -8.33
N SER A 27 1.91 -11.93 -8.53
CA SER A 27 2.06 -12.51 -9.86
C SER A 27 0.86 -13.34 -10.30
N SER A 28 -0.02 -13.74 -9.38
CA SER A 28 -1.12 -14.68 -9.66
C SER A 28 -2.47 -14.03 -9.89
N ASP A 29 -2.65 -12.77 -9.54
CA ASP A 29 -3.93 -12.09 -9.62
C ASP A 29 -3.74 -10.58 -9.77
N LEU A 30 -4.81 -9.92 -10.19
CA LEU A 30 -4.85 -8.45 -10.28
C LEU A 30 -4.73 -7.88 -8.87
N ALA A 31 -3.83 -6.92 -8.71
CA ALA A 31 -3.55 -6.30 -7.42
C ALA A 31 -4.12 -4.89 -7.35
N ALA A 32 -4.56 -4.51 -6.16
CA ALA A 32 -5.02 -3.17 -5.85
C ALA A 32 -4.37 -2.68 -4.55
N THR A 33 -4.21 -1.38 -4.43
CA THR A 33 -3.71 -0.74 -3.22
C THR A 33 -4.22 0.70 -3.17
N SER A 34 -3.97 1.38 -2.05
CA SER A 34 -4.21 2.83 -1.96
C SER A 34 -3.06 3.59 -2.61
N ARG A 35 -3.37 4.71 -3.27
CA ARG A 35 -2.34 5.65 -3.73
C ARG A 35 -1.43 6.07 -2.58
N TYR A 36 -1.97 6.17 -1.38
CA TYR A 36 -1.21 6.51 -0.18
C TYR A 36 -0.12 5.49 0.16
N SER A 37 -0.26 4.24 -0.30
CA SER A 37 0.77 3.21 -0.09
C SER A 37 2.12 3.63 -0.66
N ALA A 38 2.14 4.40 -1.75
CA ALA A 38 3.39 4.90 -2.33
C ALA A 38 4.16 5.78 -1.35
N VAL A 39 3.44 6.60 -0.57
CA VAL A 39 4.05 7.47 0.45
C VAL A 39 4.49 6.65 1.66
N GLU A 40 3.65 5.74 2.12
CA GLU A 40 3.96 4.91 3.28
C GLU A 40 5.17 4.01 3.03
N ILE A 41 5.26 3.42 1.85
CA ILE A 41 6.40 2.57 1.47
C ILE A 41 7.67 3.41 1.35
N ALA A 42 7.59 4.60 0.73
CA ALA A 42 8.73 5.51 0.65
C ALA A 42 9.24 5.89 2.05
N SER A 43 8.32 6.12 2.99
CA SER A 43 8.66 6.42 4.39
C SER A 43 9.37 5.23 5.05
N ALA A 44 8.87 4.01 4.83
CA ALA A 44 9.48 2.81 5.39
C ALA A 44 10.90 2.57 4.82
N LEU A 45 11.08 2.78 3.53
CA LEU A 45 12.38 2.65 2.88
C LEU A 45 13.38 3.69 3.41
N ALA A 46 12.94 4.94 3.58
CA ALA A 46 13.77 6.01 4.14
C ALA A 46 14.24 5.65 5.55
N ARG A 47 13.35 5.11 6.37
CA ARG A 47 13.71 4.67 7.72
C ARG A 47 14.75 3.56 7.70
N ARG A 48 14.63 2.59 6.79
CA ARG A 48 15.60 1.49 6.63
C ARG A 48 16.98 2.00 6.24
N VAL A 49 17.05 3.05 5.42
CA VAL A 49 18.32 3.69 5.08
C VAL A 49 18.95 4.33 6.33
N ARG A 50 18.15 5.06 7.11
CA ARG A 50 18.62 5.68 8.34
C ARG A 50 19.11 4.67 9.37
N GLU A 51 18.49 3.49 9.41
CA GLU A 51 18.87 2.39 10.30
C GLU A 51 20.07 1.57 9.79
N GLY A 52 20.57 1.89 8.60
CA GLY A 52 21.71 1.18 8.01
C GLY A 52 21.36 -0.17 7.41
N VAL A 53 20.07 -0.50 7.27
CA VAL A 53 19.61 -1.77 6.69
C VAL A 53 19.68 -1.75 5.15
N LEU A 54 19.42 -0.58 4.56
CA LEU A 54 19.48 -0.37 3.11
C LEU A 54 20.47 0.73 2.78
N THR A 55 21.08 0.65 1.60
CA THR A 55 21.85 1.74 1.03
C THR A 55 20.92 2.72 0.31
N ASP A 56 21.42 3.92 0.00
CA ASP A 56 20.67 4.87 -0.84
C ASP A 56 20.33 4.26 -2.20
N GLY A 57 21.25 3.53 -2.78
CA GLY A 57 21.03 2.84 -4.06
C GLY A 57 19.92 1.78 -3.98
N ASP A 58 19.87 1.01 -2.90
CA ASP A 58 18.83 0.02 -2.66
C ASP A 58 17.45 0.69 -2.60
N ARG A 59 17.37 1.81 -1.86
CA ARG A 59 16.13 2.59 -1.76
C ARG A 59 15.70 3.10 -3.12
N ASP A 60 16.60 3.66 -3.89
CA ASP A 60 16.28 4.25 -5.20
C ASP A 60 15.77 3.18 -6.17
N ARG A 61 16.38 2.00 -6.16
CA ARG A 61 15.91 0.87 -6.98
C ARG A 61 14.52 0.40 -6.53
N ALA A 62 14.29 0.32 -5.24
CA ALA A 62 12.99 -0.07 -4.70
C ALA A 62 11.89 0.94 -5.09
N LEU A 63 12.17 2.24 -5.01
CA LEU A 63 11.22 3.28 -5.41
C LEU A 63 10.91 3.23 -6.91
N THR A 64 11.90 2.96 -7.74
CA THR A 64 11.68 2.79 -9.18
C THR A 64 10.77 1.60 -9.46
N ALA A 65 11.04 0.46 -8.81
CA ALA A 65 10.20 -0.73 -8.95
C ALA A 65 8.78 -0.47 -8.47
N LEU A 66 8.61 0.25 -7.36
CA LEU A 66 7.30 0.62 -6.83
C LEU A 66 6.51 1.47 -7.85
N GLN A 67 7.15 2.47 -8.45
CA GLN A 67 6.51 3.31 -9.46
C GLN A 67 6.02 2.49 -10.65
N GLU A 68 6.84 1.57 -11.13
CA GLU A 68 6.47 0.68 -12.22
C GLU A 68 5.30 -0.22 -11.84
N ASP A 69 5.36 -0.82 -10.64
CA ASP A 69 4.31 -1.71 -10.16
C ASP A 69 2.99 -0.96 -9.96
N MET A 70 3.04 0.29 -9.47
CA MET A 70 1.83 1.10 -9.25
C MET A 70 1.10 1.42 -10.56
N THR A 71 1.80 1.48 -11.68
CA THR A 71 1.14 1.66 -12.99
C THR A 71 0.39 0.41 -13.45
N ALA A 72 0.82 -0.76 -12.99
CA ALA A 72 0.20 -2.05 -13.33
C ALA A 72 -0.90 -2.46 -12.34
N MET A 73 -0.93 -1.85 -11.17
CA MET A 73 -1.95 -2.11 -10.13
C MET A 73 -3.12 -1.14 -10.26
N LEU A 74 -4.25 -1.53 -9.69
CA LEU A 74 -5.35 -0.59 -9.47
C LEU A 74 -5.03 0.21 -8.21
N ALA A 75 -4.78 1.51 -8.37
CA ALA A 75 -4.53 2.39 -7.25
C ALA A 75 -5.80 3.16 -6.90
N VAL A 76 -6.29 2.97 -5.67
CA VAL A 76 -7.43 3.74 -5.17
C VAL A 76 -6.93 5.13 -4.78
N GLU A 77 -7.44 6.15 -5.46
CA GLU A 77 -7.02 7.53 -5.22
C GLU A 77 -7.54 8.05 -3.87
N LEU A 78 -6.80 8.96 -3.27
CA LEU A 78 -7.19 9.61 -2.01
C LEU A 78 -8.16 10.76 -2.30
N THR A 79 -9.36 10.39 -2.70
CA THR A 79 -10.43 11.35 -3.03
C THR A 79 -11.07 11.89 -1.75
N PRO A 80 -11.85 13.00 -1.85
CA PRO A 80 -12.63 13.49 -0.70
C PRO A 80 -13.53 12.41 -0.07
N ASP A 81 -14.15 11.55 -0.88
CA ASP A 81 -14.99 10.47 -0.36
C ASP A 81 -14.21 9.46 0.46
N VAL A 82 -13.02 9.07 0.00
CA VAL A 82 -12.14 8.17 0.74
C VAL A 82 -11.66 8.82 2.04
N VAL A 83 -11.32 10.10 2.00
CA VAL A 83 -10.90 10.85 3.19
C VAL A 83 -12.02 10.90 4.23
N ILE A 84 -13.24 11.21 3.81
CA ILE A 84 -14.41 11.26 4.70
C ILE A 84 -14.65 9.89 5.34
N ARG A 85 -14.57 8.83 4.55
CA ARG A 85 -14.71 7.46 5.05
C ARG A 85 -13.63 7.13 6.09
N ALA A 86 -12.39 7.51 5.84
CA ALA A 86 -11.29 7.32 6.79
C ALA A 86 -11.54 8.07 8.10
N GLN A 87 -12.02 9.33 8.02
CA GLN A 87 -12.38 10.11 9.19
C GLN A 87 -13.49 9.45 9.99
N THR A 88 -14.49 8.88 9.33
CA THR A 88 -15.58 8.15 9.99
C THR A 88 -15.06 6.92 10.71
N LEU A 89 -14.15 6.18 10.10
CA LEU A 89 -13.53 4.99 10.72
C LEU A 89 -12.73 5.37 11.96
N LEU A 90 -12.01 6.50 11.91
CA LEU A 90 -11.24 6.99 13.06
C LEU A 90 -12.12 7.38 14.24
N ARG A 91 -13.38 7.81 14.00
CA ARG A 91 -14.32 8.09 15.08
C ARG A 91 -14.84 6.83 15.75
N ARG A 92 -14.93 5.74 15.03
CA ARG A 92 -15.53 4.46 15.50
C ARG A 92 -14.53 3.48 16.03
N HIS A 93 -13.28 3.57 15.59
CA HIS A 93 -12.25 2.58 15.88
C HIS A 93 -10.94 3.24 16.26
N SER A 94 -10.19 2.55 17.12
CA SER A 94 -8.85 2.99 17.50
C SER A 94 -7.85 2.55 16.43
N LEU A 95 -7.67 3.40 15.40
CA LEU A 95 -6.79 3.15 14.26
C LEU A 95 -5.79 4.29 14.13
N ARG A 96 -4.64 3.99 13.54
CA ARG A 96 -3.72 5.03 13.07
C ARG A 96 -4.26 5.60 11.75
N ALA A 97 -3.84 6.81 11.42
CA ALA A 97 -4.30 7.49 10.19
C ALA A 97 -4.07 6.64 8.94
N GLY A 98 -2.88 6.07 8.79
CA GLY A 98 -2.57 5.22 7.64
C GLY A 98 -3.47 3.99 7.55
N ASP A 99 -3.74 3.33 8.67
CA ASP A 99 -4.64 2.17 8.71
C ASP A 99 -6.07 2.55 8.30
N ALA A 100 -6.54 3.72 8.74
CA ALA A 100 -7.86 4.21 8.37
C ALA A 100 -7.95 4.48 6.86
N VAL A 101 -6.90 5.07 6.28
CA VAL A 101 -6.83 5.31 4.83
C VAL A 101 -6.83 3.99 4.06
N GLN A 102 -6.07 3.02 4.51
CA GLN A 102 -6.01 1.70 3.84
C GLN A 102 -7.36 1.00 3.90
N LEU A 103 -8.00 0.98 5.06
CA LEU A 103 -9.31 0.35 5.21
C LEU A 103 -10.36 1.09 4.39
N ALA A 104 -10.38 2.42 4.42
CA ALA A 104 -11.30 3.23 3.64
C ALA A 104 -11.13 2.97 2.14
N SER A 105 -9.91 2.89 1.67
CA SER A 105 -9.59 2.61 0.27
C SER A 105 -10.09 1.23 -0.16
N CYS A 106 -9.86 0.23 0.67
CA CYS A 106 -10.32 -1.13 0.42
C CYS A 106 -11.85 -1.22 0.34
N LEU A 107 -12.53 -0.59 1.29
CA LEU A 107 -14.01 -0.56 1.32
C LEU A 107 -14.59 0.20 0.14
N HIS A 108 -13.96 1.32 -0.24
CA HIS A 108 -14.37 2.10 -1.41
C HIS A 108 -14.29 1.26 -2.69
N LEU A 109 -13.19 0.54 -2.88
CA LEU A 109 -13.01 -0.34 -4.02
C LEU A 109 -14.04 -1.47 -4.02
N GLN A 110 -14.28 -2.08 -2.87
CA GLN A 110 -15.24 -3.16 -2.72
C GLN A 110 -16.65 -2.72 -3.13
N GLU A 111 -17.07 -1.54 -2.69
CA GLU A 111 -18.37 -0.97 -3.08
C GLU A 111 -18.42 -0.68 -4.58
N ALA A 112 -17.36 -0.12 -5.14
CA ALA A 112 -17.31 0.15 -6.58
C ALA A 112 -17.44 -1.13 -7.41
N LEU A 113 -16.87 -2.23 -6.96
CA LEU A 113 -16.97 -3.53 -7.64
C LEU A 113 -18.36 -4.15 -7.48
N ASP A 114 -19.02 -3.95 -6.35
CA ASP A 114 -20.34 -4.49 -6.07
C ASP A 114 -21.47 -3.74 -6.81
N ASP A 115 -21.22 -2.50 -7.20
CA ASP A 115 -22.18 -1.64 -7.90
C ASP A 115 -22.30 -1.91 -9.41
N ARG A 116 -21.73 -2.95 -9.91
CA ARG A 116 -21.78 -3.31 -11.34
C ARG A 116 -23.15 -3.82 -11.78
#